data_3412a7c666cc0a210c5360336a065ecc
#
_entry.id   3412a7c666cc0a210c5360336a065ecc
#
_cell.length_a   1.000
_cell.length_b   1.000
_cell.length_c   1.000
_cell.angle_alpha   90.00
_cell.angle_beta   90.00
_cell.angle_gamma   90.00
#
_symmetry.space_group_name_H-M   'P 1'
#
loop_
_entity.id
_entity.type
_entity.pdbx_description
1 polymer ?
#
loop_
_entity_poly.entity_id
_entity_poly.type
_entity_poly.pdbx_seq_one_letter_code
_entity_poly.pdbx_strand_id
1 'polypeptide(L)'
;EFISDKLGEIVNGTSTKKTEPRDVVLYGFGRIGRLAARELIKQAGKGQQLRLRAIVTRDTSDFQITKRASLLSNDSVHGQFEGTVDVDLAGKCLILNGQRIQMIEAKNPEDVDYTSYGIDNCLLIDNTGVFTDREALSRHKQSKGVNKVLLTAPGKEIPNIVYAINQGTVNIDEETIYSAASCTTNAISPILSVIEDNIGV
;
A
#
# COMPACT_ATOMS: atom_id res chain seq x y z
N GLU A 1 0.07 -25.99 -31.74
CA GLU A 1 -1.10 -25.38 -32.41
C GLU A 1 -2.01 -24.68 -31.37
N PHE A 2 -2.59 -25.41 -30.38
CA PHE A 2 -3.45 -24.82 -29.34
C PHE A 2 -2.74 -23.73 -28.49
N ILE A 3 -1.49 -23.95 -28.11
CA ILE A 3 -0.70 -22.98 -27.32
C ILE A 3 -0.39 -21.73 -28.16
N SER A 4 -0.02 -21.90 -29.43
CA SER A 4 0.26 -20.79 -30.34
C SER A 4 -0.99 -19.95 -30.63
N ASP A 5 -2.16 -20.57 -30.71
CA ASP A 5 -3.44 -19.89 -30.91
C ASP A 5 -3.85 -19.07 -29.69
N LYS A 6 -3.70 -19.64 -28.49
CA LYS A 6 -4.10 -18.98 -27.25
C LYS A 6 -3.10 -17.96 -26.72
N LEU A 7 -1.80 -18.13 -27.06
CA LEU A 7 -0.75 -17.21 -26.68
C LEU A 7 -0.21 -16.36 -27.84
N GLY A 8 -0.79 -16.49 -29.03
CA GLY A 8 -0.34 -15.80 -30.23
C GLY A 8 -0.28 -14.28 -30.06
N GLU A 9 -1.26 -13.69 -29.42
CA GLU A 9 -1.28 -12.26 -29.12
C GLU A 9 -0.19 -11.84 -28.11
N ILE A 10 0.16 -12.72 -27.16
CA ILE A 10 1.20 -12.49 -26.15
C ILE A 10 2.58 -12.66 -26.79
N VAL A 11 2.77 -13.71 -27.60
CA VAL A 11 4.04 -14.04 -28.26
C VAL A 11 4.38 -13.04 -29.36
N ASN A 12 3.37 -12.55 -30.09
CA ASN A 12 3.55 -11.57 -31.15
C ASN A 12 3.61 -10.11 -30.68
N GLY A 13 3.56 -9.87 -29.37
CA GLY A 13 3.74 -8.53 -28.80
C GLY A 13 2.60 -7.54 -29.07
N THR A 14 1.46 -8.03 -29.58
CA THR A 14 0.29 -7.19 -29.91
C THR A 14 -0.64 -6.95 -28.73
N SER A 15 -0.49 -7.68 -27.66
CA SER A 15 -1.28 -7.48 -26.41
C SER A 15 -0.36 -7.51 -25.23
N THR A 16 -0.02 -6.37 -24.76
CA THR A 16 0.08 -5.95 -23.36
C THR A 16 0.88 -4.66 -23.31
N LYS A 17 0.24 -3.55 -22.99
CA LYS A 17 0.93 -2.50 -22.27
C LYS A 17 1.61 -3.20 -21.09
N LYS A 18 2.94 -3.33 -21.12
CA LYS A 18 3.73 -3.62 -19.92
C LYS A 18 3.42 -2.49 -18.94
N THR A 19 2.45 -2.70 -18.09
CA THR A 19 2.22 -1.80 -16.97
C THR A 19 3.36 -2.05 -16.01
N GLU A 20 4.34 -1.15 -15.97
CA GLU A 20 5.35 -1.17 -14.93
C GLU A 20 4.62 -1.15 -13.58
N PRO A 21 5.02 -1.99 -12.61
CA PRO A 21 4.41 -1.99 -11.29
C PRO A 21 4.52 -0.61 -10.65
N ARG A 22 3.43 -0.11 -10.10
CA ARG A 22 3.46 1.13 -9.35
C ARG A 22 4.17 0.92 -8.02
N ASP A 23 5.12 1.77 -7.72
CA ASP A 23 5.81 1.76 -6.45
C ASP A 23 4.86 2.17 -5.31
N VAL A 24 4.96 1.46 -4.19
CA VAL A 24 4.18 1.71 -2.97
C VAL A 24 5.13 2.08 -1.84
N VAL A 25 4.77 3.12 -1.11
CA VAL A 25 5.42 3.55 0.13
C VAL A 25 4.44 3.42 1.27
N LEU A 26 4.81 2.75 2.35
CA LEU A 26 4.03 2.71 3.58
C LEU A 26 4.53 3.79 4.54
N TYR A 27 3.72 4.76 4.85
CA TYR A 27 4.00 5.79 5.84
C TYR A 27 3.38 5.39 7.18
N GLY A 28 4.23 5.06 8.16
CA GLY A 28 3.84 4.40 9.40
C GLY A 28 3.88 2.87 9.32
N PHE A 29 4.50 2.23 10.31
CA PHE A 29 4.69 0.78 10.36
C PHE A 29 4.22 0.20 11.70
N GLY A 30 3.01 0.61 12.10
CA GLY A 30 2.22 -0.01 13.16
C GLY A 30 1.61 -1.34 12.69
N ARG A 31 0.59 -1.85 13.39
CA ARG A 31 -0.07 -3.12 13.01
C ARG A 31 -0.62 -3.06 11.58
N ILE A 32 -1.38 -2.02 11.25
CA ILE A 32 -1.98 -1.89 9.91
C ILE A 32 -0.91 -1.83 8.83
N GLY A 33 0.14 -1.01 9.01
CA GLY A 33 1.24 -0.95 8.04
C GLY A 33 1.96 -2.28 7.85
N ARG A 34 2.15 -3.07 8.93
CA ARG A 34 2.74 -4.42 8.82
C ARG A 34 1.83 -5.40 8.08
N LEU A 35 0.53 -5.35 8.31
CA LEU A 35 -0.44 -6.19 7.59
C LEU A 35 -0.52 -5.81 6.11
N ALA A 36 -0.52 -4.50 5.81
CA ALA A 36 -0.45 -4.02 4.43
C ALA A 36 0.84 -4.49 3.73
N ALA A 37 1.98 -4.46 4.42
CA ALA A 37 3.23 -4.99 3.88
C ALA A 37 3.14 -6.50 3.59
N ARG A 38 2.60 -7.30 4.52
CA ARG A 38 2.40 -8.74 4.32
C ARG A 38 1.53 -9.01 3.08
N GLU A 39 0.44 -8.27 2.90
CA GLU A 39 -0.46 -8.46 1.76
C GLU A 39 0.21 -8.05 0.44
N LEU A 40 0.92 -6.93 0.39
CA LEU A 40 1.67 -6.50 -0.79
C LEU A 40 2.73 -7.53 -1.20
N ILE A 41 3.45 -8.11 -0.23
CA ILE A 41 4.45 -9.14 -0.50
C ILE A 41 3.81 -10.46 -0.95
N LYS A 42 2.66 -10.84 -0.38
CA LYS A 42 1.93 -12.05 -0.77
C LYS A 42 1.43 -11.98 -2.22
N GLN A 43 1.08 -10.80 -2.71
CA GLN A 43 0.63 -10.60 -4.09
C GLN A 43 1.80 -10.45 -5.08
N ALA A 44 3.03 -10.29 -4.61
CA ALA A 44 4.20 -10.15 -5.45
C ALA A 44 4.40 -11.37 -6.36
N GLY A 45 4.74 -11.15 -7.62
CA GLY A 45 4.97 -12.22 -8.61
C GLY A 45 3.71 -12.81 -9.26
N LYS A 46 2.51 -12.38 -8.85
CA LYS A 46 1.23 -12.84 -9.44
C LYS A 46 0.63 -11.82 -10.42
N GLY A 47 1.40 -11.33 -11.38
CA GLY A 47 1.00 -10.19 -12.22
C GLY A 47 1.01 -8.89 -11.42
N GLN A 48 2.03 -8.69 -10.65
CA GLN A 48 2.19 -7.60 -9.68
C GLN A 48 1.99 -6.23 -10.33
N GLN A 49 0.96 -5.53 -9.91
CA GLN A 49 0.71 -4.14 -10.29
C GLN A 49 1.22 -3.13 -9.25
N LEU A 50 1.45 -3.58 -8.02
CA LEU A 50 1.96 -2.79 -6.90
C LEU A 50 3.25 -3.40 -6.37
N ARG A 51 4.25 -2.58 -6.08
CA ARG A 51 5.55 -3.01 -5.57
C ARG A 51 5.92 -2.22 -4.32
N LEU A 52 5.99 -2.89 -3.18
CA LEU A 52 6.45 -2.26 -1.95
C LEU A 52 7.94 -1.89 -2.07
N ARG A 53 8.28 -0.61 -1.93
CA ARG A 53 9.63 -0.08 -2.10
C ARG A 53 10.21 0.50 -0.82
N ALA A 54 9.38 1.17 -0.03
CA ALA A 54 9.85 1.83 1.18
C ALA A 54 8.82 1.83 2.29
N ILE A 55 9.33 1.93 3.50
CA ILE A 55 8.56 2.09 4.73
C ILE A 55 9.13 3.29 5.48
N VAL A 56 8.29 4.27 5.80
CA VAL A 56 8.68 5.47 6.51
C VAL A 56 8.31 5.35 7.99
N THR A 57 9.26 5.67 8.85
CA THR A 57 9.06 5.67 10.31
C THR A 57 9.81 6.84 10.94
N ARG A 58 9.47 7.16 12.20
CA ARG A 58 10.13 8.26 12.94
C ARG A 58 11.54 7.94 13.41
N ASP A 59 11.93 6.67 13.44
CA ASP A 59 13.21 6.19 13.94
C ASP A 59 13.59 4.92 13.18
N THR A 60 14.79 4.94 12.60
CA THR A 60 15.41 3.85 11.85
C THR A 60 16.73 3.39 12.48
N SER A 61 16.85 3.50 13.82
CA SER A 61 17.94 2.86 14.55
C SER A 61 17.93 1.35 14.38
N ASP A 62 19.07 0.71 14.52
CA ASP A 62 19.22 -0.75 14.37
C ASP A 62 18.24 -1.53 15.25
N PHE A 63 18.08 -1.05 16.51
CA PHE A 63 17.10 -1.61 17.43
C PHE A 63 15.67 -1.53 16.87
N GLN A 64 15.27 -0.38 16.34
CA GLN A 64 13.92 -0.18 15.81
C GLN A 64 13.67 -1.00 14.54
N ILE A 65 14.64 -1.08 13.65
CA ILE A 65 14.53 -1.91 12.44
C ILE A 65 14.36 -3.38 12.83
N THR A 66 15.21 -3.89 13.70
CA THR A 66 15.14 -5.29 14.19
C THR A 66 13.84 -5.58 14.91
N LYS A 67 13.37 -4.68 15.77
CA LYS A 67 12.07 -4.80 16.46
C LYS A 67 10.91 -4.85 15.46
N ARG A 68 10.93 -4.02 14.42
CA ARG A 68 9.87 -3.99 13.40
C ARG A 68 9.88 -5.24 12.53
N ALA A 69 11.05 -5.78 12.22
CA ALA A 69 11.19 -7.06 11.54
C ALA A 69 10.56 -8.20 12.36
N SER A 70 10.87 -8.27 13.65
CA SER A 70 10.29 -9.27 14.57
C SER A 70 8.77 -9.14 14.66
N LEU A 71 8.24 -7.90 14.79
CA LEU A 71 6.79 -7.66 14.82
C LEU A 71 6.10 -7.94 13.48
N LEU A 72 6.80 -7.82 12.36
CA LEU A 72 6.29 -8.25 11.05
C LEU A 72 6.23 -9.77 10.96
N SER A 73 7.27 -10.46 11.46
CA SER A 73 7.33 -11.92 11.46
C SER A 73 6.22 -12.54 12.31
N ASN A 74 5.94 -11.96 13.49
CA ASN A 74 4.97 -12.51 14.43
C ASN A 74 4.03 -11.41 14.92
N ASP A 75 2.78 -11.44 14.46
CA ASP A 75 1.71 -10.58 14.97
C ASP A 75 0.86 -11.34 15.99
N SER A 76 0.54 -10.70 17.12
CA SER A 76 -0.20 -11.32 18.22
C SER A 76 -1.63 -11.72 17.88
N VAL A 77 -2.20 -11.16 16.81
CA VAL A 77 -3.59 -11.43 16.38
C VAL A 77 -3.60 -12.21 15.07
N HIS A 78 -2.74 -11.83 14.12
CA HIS A 78 -2.73 -12.37 12.75
C HIS A 78 -1.66 -13.46 12.55
N GLY A 79 -0.99 -13.87 13.61
CA GLY A 79 -0.06 -14.98 13.57
C GLY A 79 1.24 -14.71 12.81
N GLN A 80 1.87 -15.78 12.40
CA GLN A 80 3.16 -15.78 11.72
C GLN A 80 3.03 -15.29 10.27
N PHE A 81 4.04 -14.58 9.80
CA PHE A 81 4.16 -14.23 8.37
C PHE A 81 4.60 -15.46 7.59
N GLU A 82 3.89 -15.79 6.53
CA GLU A 82 4.21 -16.90 5.62
C GLU A 82 5.30 -16.49 4.63
N GLY A 83 6.53 -16.34 5.11
CA GLY A 83 7.66 -15.93 4.30
C GLY A 83 8.92 -15.67 5.13
N THR A 84 9.97 -15.20 4.46
CA THR A 84 11.24 -14.83 5.09
C THR A 84 11.28 -13.34 5.42
N VAL A 85 11.85 -13.03 6.58
CA VAL A 85 12.10 -11.67 7.04
C VAL A 85 13.54 -11.57 7.50
N ASP A 86 14.36 -10.90 6.72
CA ASP A 86 15.75 -10.60 7.04
C ASP A 86 15.96 -9.09 7.17
N VAL A 87 17.08 -8.70 7.76
CA VAL A 87 17.41 -7.30 8.03
C VAL A 87 18.81 -7.00 7.50
N ASP A 88 18.92 -5.93 6.73
CA ASP A 88 20.19 -5.30 6.37
C ASP A 88 20.30 -3.97 7.14
N LEU A 89 21.00 -3.99 8.28
CA LEU A 89 21.18 -2.81 9.13
C LEU A 89 22.05 -1.76 8.47
N ALA A 90 23.09 -2.17 7.75
CA ALA A 90 24.00 -1.24 7.06
C ALA A 90 23.27 -0.47 5.95
N GLY A 91 22.43 -1.16 5.19
CA GLY A 91 21.61 -0.56 4.15
C GLY A 91 20.28 0.01 4.66
N LYS A 92 19.98 -0.11 5.95
CA LYS A 92 18.68 0.26 6.55
C LYS A 92 17.50 -0.31 5.76
N CYS A 93 17.51 -1.62 5.53
CA CYS A 93 16.46 -2.30 4.76
C CYS A 93 15.87 -3.49 5.53
N LEU A 94 14.58 -3.74 5.30
CA LEU A 94 13.99 -5.05 5.50
C LEU A 94 14.09 -5.86 4.19
N ILE A 95 14.34 -7.14 4.30
CA ILE A 95 14.35 -8.06 3.16
C ILE A 95 13.21 -9.05 3.36
N LEU A 96 12.14 -8.90 2.57
CA LEU A 96 10.93 -9.71 2.68
C LEU A 96 10.81 -10.60 1.45
N ASN A 97 10.88 -11.91 1.63
CA ASN A 97 10.92 -12.86 0.52
C ASN A 97 11.96 -12.49 -0.56
N GLY A 98 13.14 -12.02 -0.14
CA GLY A 98 14.21 -11.56 -1.03
C GLY A 98 14.03 -10.15 -1.60
N GLN A 99 12.90 -9.48 -1.37
CA GLN A 99 12.68 -8.10 -1.81
C GLN A 99 13.25 -7.11 -0.80
N ARG A 100 14.11 -6.21 -1.25
CA ARG A 100 14.67 -5.13 -0.42
C ARG A 100 13.65 -3.99 -0.29
N ILE A 101 13.30 -3.66 0.94
CA ILE A 101 12.37 -2.60 1.31
C ILE A 101 13.15 -1.56 2.11
N GLN A 102 13.30 -0.36 1.59
CA GLN A 102 14.04 0.71 2.25
C GLN A 102 13.30 1.21 3.49
N MET A 103 13.99 1.29 4.62
CA MET A 103 13.50 1.96 5.83
C MET A 103 13.96 3.41 5.79
N ILE A 104 13.01 4.34 5.76
CA ILE A 104 13.27 5.78 5.68
C ILE A 104 12.85 6.43 6.99
N GLU A 105 13.70 7.31 7.50
CA GLU A 105 13.37 8.11 8.67
C GLU A 105 12.79 9.46 8.25
N ALA A 106 11.63 9.78 8.81
CA ALA A 106 11.03 11.11 8.63
C ALA A 106 10.19 11.49 9.86
N LYS A 107 10.27 12.75 10.23
CA LYS A 107 9.44 13.35 11.30
C LYS A 107 8.14 13.92 10.74
N ASN A 108 8.20 14.51 9.56
CA ASN A 108 7.05 15.09 8.89
C ASN A 108 6.84 14.48 7.50
N PRO A 109 5.61 14.50 6.98
CA PRO A 109 5.32 13.97 5.65
C PRO A 109 6.16 14.56 4.52
N GLU A 110 6.36 15.86 4.53
CA GLU A 110 7.05 16.64 3.51
C GLU A 110 8.59 16.52 3.53
N ASP A 111 9.18 15.92 4.57
CA ASP A 111 10.63 15.87 4.75
C ASP A 111 11.34 14.88 3.81
N VAL A 112 10.59 14.04 3.07
CA VAL A 112 11.17 12.95 2.27
C VAL A 112 11.20 13.30 0.79
N ASP A 113 12.37 13.17 0.17
CA ASP A 113 12.51 13.09 -1.29
C ASP A 113 12.61 11.63 -1.71
N TYR A 114 11.50 11.04 -2.15
CA TYR A 114 11.43 9.63 -2.56
C TYR A 114 12.21 9.37 -3.85
N THR A 115 12.40 10.39 -4.67
CA THR A 115 13.16 10.24 -5.93
C THR A 115 14.64 9.93 -5.67
N SER A 116 15.19 10.35 -4.53
CA SER A 116 16.55 10.00 -4.10
C SER A 116 16.74 8.49 -3.85
N TYR A 117 15.64 7.76 -3.64
CA TYR A 117 15.60 6.30 -3.50
C TYR A 117 15.17 5.60 -4.78
N GLY A 118 15.09 6.32 -5.90
CA GLY A 118 14.61 5.79 -7.18
C GLY A 118 13.11 5.42 -7.15
N ILE A 119 12.33 6.12 -6.33
CA ILE A 119 10.88 5.94 -6.20
C ILE A 119 10.22 7.20 -6.79
N ASP A 120 9.50 7.02 -7.89
CA ASP A 120 8.76 8.09 -8.54
C ASP A 120 7.34 7.64 -8.87
N ASN A 121 6.40 8.59 -8.94
CA ASN A 121 4.99 8.32 -9.24
C ASN A 121 4.36 7.27 -8.30
N CYS A 122 4.76 7.23 -7.02
CA CYS A 122 4.32 6.21 -6.08
C CYS A 122 2.91 6.44 -5.53
N LEU A 123 2.30 5.33 -5.08
CA LEU A 123 1.18 5.32 -4.15
C LEU A 123 1.74 5.34 -2.72
N LEU A 124 1.48 6.40 -1.98
CA LEU A 124 1.80 6.45 -0.55
C LEU A 124 0.58 6.01 0.25
N ILE A 125 0.77 5.06 1.15
CA ILE A 125 -0.28 4.56 2.04
C ILE A 125 0.02 5.03 3.46
N ASP A 126 -0.81 5.93 3.99
CA ASP A 126 -0.69 6.41 5.37
C ASP A 126 -1.39 5.45 6.35
N ASN A 127 -0.60 4.87 7.24
CA ASN A 127 -1.03 3.92 8.26
C ASN A 127 -0.86 4.49 9.67
N THR A 128 -0.64 5.80 9.81
CA THR A 128 -0.35 6.41 11.11
C THR A 128 -1.60 6.68 11.93
N GLY A 129 -2.71 6.95 11.25
CA GLY A 129 -3.95 7.44 11.89
C GLY A 129 -3.85 8.86 12.45
N VAL A 130 -2.76 9.58 12.15
CA VAL A 130 -2.52 10.95 12.61
C VAL A 130 -3.11 11.97 11.65
N PHE A 131 -2.93 11.76 10.35
CA PHE A 131 -3.41 12.62 9.28
C PHE A 131 -4.74 12.05 8.78
N THR A 132 -5.87 12.74 9.05
CA THR A 132 -7.20 12.19 8.79
C THR A 132 -8.09 13.06 7.91
N ASP A 133 -7.63 14.23 7.52
CA ASP A 133 -8.34 15.14 6.65
C ASP A 133 -7.52 15.48 5.39
N ARG A 134 -8.17 16.15 4.44
CA ARG A 134 -7.56 16.51 3.16
C ARG A 134 -6.33 17.40 3.33
N GLU A 135 -6.37 18.37 4.22
CA GLU A 135 -5.28 19.32 4.43
C GLU A 135 -4.04 18.59 4.95
N ALA A 136 -4.20 17.81 6.02
CA ALA A 136 -3.11 17.07 6.63
C ALA A 136 -2.49 16.05 5.66
N LEU A 137 -3.31 15.32 4.89
CA LEU A 137 -2.84 14.33 3.92
C LEU A 137 -2.18 14.98 2.70
N SER A 138 -2.56 16.21 2.35
CA SER A 138 -1.93 16.96 1.25
C SER A 138 -0.45 17.25 1.51
N ARG A 139 0.01 17.23 2.76
CA ARG A 139 1.43 17.35 3.10
C ARG A 139 2.28 16.26 2.47
N HIS A 140 1.76 15.03 2.33
CA HIS A 140 2.45 13.96 1.61
C HIS A 140 2.67 14.27 0.13
N LYS A 141 1.79 15.08 -0.48
CA LYS A 141 1.92 15.49 -1.89
C LYS A 141 3.04 16.51 -2.13
N GLN A 142 3.54 17.13 -1.06
CA GLN A 142 4.69 18.04 -1.14
C GLN A 142 6.01 17.27 -1.27
N SER A 143 6.03 16.00 -0.89
CA SER A 143 7.18 15.11 -1.07
C SER A 143 7.36 14.73 -2.54
N LYS A 144 8.58 14.88 -3.07
CA LYS A 144 8.88 14.47 -4.44
C LYS A 144 8.71 12.96 -4.61
N GLY A 145 8.11 12.58 -5.72
CA GLY A 145 7.87 11.17 -6.06
C GLY A 145 6.49 10.65 -5.65
N VAL A 146 5.70 11.38 -4.84
CA VAL A 146 4.35 10.97 -4.45
C VAL A 146 3.32 11.42 -5.48
N ASN A 147 2.58 10.47 -6.03
CA ASN A 147 1.48 10.76 -6.96
C ASN A 147 0.12 10.69 -6.25
N LYS A 148 -0.18 9.59 -5.56
CA LYS A 148 -1.45 9.38 -4.89
C LYS A 148 -1.23 9.01 -3.43
N VAL A 149 -2.19 9.37 -2.58
CA VAL A 149 -2.18 9.08 -1.15
C VAL A 149 -3.42 8.28 -0.79
N LEU A 150 -3.23 7.19 -0.06
CA LEU A 150 -4.29 6.37 0.49
C LEU A 150 -4.18 6.35 2.02
N LEU A 151 -5.23 6.81 2.69
CA LEU A 151 -5.36 6.71 4.15
C LEU A 151 -5.99 5.37 4.53
N THR A 152 -5.44 4.65 5.50
CA THR A 152 -6.00 3.39 6.03
C THR A 152 -6.90 3.60 7.27
N ALA A 153 -7.56 4.74 7.34
CA ALA A 153 -8.50 5.12 8.40
C ALA A 153 -9.62 5.97 7.79
N PRO A 154 -10.73 6.24 8.50
CA PRO A 154 -11.76 7.14 8.01
C PRO A 154 -11.21 8.53 7.72
N GLY A 155 -11.47 9.03 6.52
CA GLY A 155 -11.00 10.34 6.09
C GLY A 155 -12.11 11.39 6.12
N LYS A 156 -11.73 12.64 6.46
CA LYS A 156 -12.60 13.81 6.39
C LYS A 156 -12.31 14.58 5.10
N GLU A 157 -13.37 15.02 4.43
CA GLU A 157 -13.28 15.81 3.19
C GLU A 157 -12.54 15.10 2.04
N ILE A 158 -12.44 13.79 2.10
CA ILE A 158 -11.88 12.93 1.05
C ILE A 158 -12.80 11.73 0.79
N PRO A 159 -12.80 11.15 -0.41
CA PRO A 159 -13.58 9.96 -0.70
C PRO A 159 -13.18 8.79 0.21
N ASN A 160 -14.16 8.23 0.91
CA ASN A 160 -14.00 6.99 1.66
C ASN A 160 -14.50 5.82 0.79
N ILE A 161 -13.60 4.92 0.43
CA ILE A 161 -13.86 3.85 -0.54
C ILE A 161 -13.96 2.51 0.17
N VAL A 162 -15.06 1.80 -0.08
CA VAL A 162 -15.21 0.38 0.22
C VAL A 162 -15.23 -0.38 -1.10
N TYR A 163 -14.27 -1.29 -1.28
CA TYR A 163 -14.15 -2.05 -2.52
C TYR A 163 -15.40 -2.88 -2.80
N ALA A 164 -15.80 -2.96 -4.05
CA ALA A 164 -17.01 -3.58 -4.57
C ALA A 164 -18.34 -2.87 -4.19
N ILE A 165 -18.28 -1.78 -3.40
CA ILE A 165 -19.47 -1.01 -3.01
C ILE A 165 -19.52 0.33 -3.74
N ASN A 166 -18.50 1.18 -3.57
CA ASN A 166 -18.57 2.55 -4.07
C ASN A 166 -17.32 3.04 -4.82
N GLN A 167 -16.36 2.17 -5.16
CA GLN A 167 -15.16 2.60 -5.90
C GLN A 167 -15.46 3.26 -7.23
N GLY A 168 -16.57 2.93 -7.87
CA GLY A 168 -17.01 3.52 -9.14
C GLY A 168 -17.54 4.96 -9.04
N THR A 169 -17.78 5.46 -7.83
CA THR A 169 -18.27 6.84 -7.61
C THR A 169 -17.15 7.88 -7.61
N VAL A 170 -15.90 7.45 -7.60
CA VAL A 170 -14.74 8.34 -7.51
C VAL A 170 -14.09 8.48 -8.89
N ASN A 171 -13.91 9.73 -9.35
CA ASN A 171 -13.11 10.00 -10.52
C ASN A 171 -11.61 9.86 -10.17
N ILE A 172 -11.02 8.74 -10.56
CA ILE A 172 -9.63 8.40 -10.26
C ILE A 172 -8.61 9.27 -11.00
N ASP A 173 -9.00 9.98 -12.04
CA ASP A 173 -8.12 10.84 -12.82
C ASP A 173 -7.97 12.22 -12.12
N GLU A 174 -9.00 12.67 -11.45
CA GLU A 174 -9.03 13.97 -10.76
C GLU A 174 -8.61 13.84 -9.29
N GLU A 175 -9.08 12.78 -8.61
CA GLU A 175 -8.78 12.59 -7.18
C GLU A 175 -7.42 11.95 -6.97
N THR A 176 -6.69 12.47 -6.02
CA THR A 176 -5.34 11.98 -5.67
C THR A 176 -5.19 11.57 -4.22
N ILE A 177 -6.20 11.82 -3.38
CA ILE A 177 -6.19 11.50 -1.94
C ILE A 177 -7.46 10.73 -1.61
N TYR A 178 -7.31 9.50 -1.14
CA TYR A 178 -8.40 8.59 -0.84
C TYR A 178 -8.32 8.06 0.59
N SER A 179 -9.43 7.57 1.10
CA SER A 179 -9.48 6.76 2.31
C SER A 179 -10.01 5.36 1.99
N ALA A 180 -9.43 4.34 2.61
CA ALA A 180 -9.95 2.98 2.61
C ALA A 180 -11.12 2.78 3.60
N ALA A 181 -11.72 3.87 4.08
CA ALA A 181 -12.79 3.90 5.07
C ALA A 181 -12.39 3.25 6.42
N SER A 182 -13.35 3.00 7.29
CA SER A 182 -13.10 2.33 8.58
C SER A 182 -13.21 0.81 8.46
N CYS A 183 -12.63 0.10 9.41
CA CYS A 183 -12.78 -1.36 9.53
C CYS A 183 -14.26 -1.76 9.70
N THR A 184 -15.03 -1.00 10.46
CA THR A 184 -16.48 -1.23 10.63
C THR A 184 -17.26 -0.97 9.36
N THR A 185 -16.94 0.11 8.64
CA THR A 185 -17.59 0.39 7.34
C THR A 185 -17.29 -0.72 6.33
N ASN A 186 -16.05 -1.18 6.24
CA ASN A 186 -15.68 -2.31 5.37
C ASN A 186 -16.36 -3.63 5.77
N ALA A 187 -16.64 -3.84 7.04
CA ALA A 187 -17.32 -5.04 7.51
C ALA A 187 -18.83 -5.00 7.19
N ILE A 188 -19.49 -3.86 7.40
CA ILE A 188 -20.96 -3.78 7.35
C ILE A 188 -21.50 -3.45 5.96
N SER A 189 -20.81 -2.61 5.17
CA SER A 189 -21.33 -2.14 3.87
C SER A 189 -21.62 -3.28 2.89
N PRO A 190 -20.80 -4.32 2.73
CA PRO A 190 -21.10 -5.45 1.86
C PRO A 190 -22.36 -6.22 2.31
N ILE A 191 -22.56 -6.34 3.61
CA ILE A 191 -23.75 -7.02 4.17
C ILE A 191 -25.01 -6.22 3.85
N LEU A 192 -24.96 -4.90 4.11
CA LEU A 192 -26.10 -4.01 3.80
C LEU A 192 -26.40 -3.97 2.31
N SER A 193 -25.42 -3.98 1.44
CA SER A 193 -25.62 -4.04 -0.01
C SER A 193 -26.37 -5.30 -0.43
N VAL A 194 -25.99 -6.47 0.11
CA VAL A 194 -26.72 -7.73 -0.18
C VAL A 194 -28.16 -7.68 0.33
N ILE A 195 -28.39 -7.09 1.49
CA ILE A 195 -29.75 -6.95 2.05
C ILE A 195 -30.57 -6.00 1.19
N GLU A 196 -30.03 -4.85 0.81
CA GLU A 196 -30.68 -3.88 -0.06
C GLU A 196 -31.09 -4.51 -1.40
N ASP A 197 -30.15 -5.22 -2.05
CA ASP A 197 -30.36 -5.83 -3.38
C ASP A 197 -31.43 -6.93 -3.37
N ASN A 198 -31.69 -7.60 -2.24
CA ASN A 198 -32.58 -8.76 -2.18
C ASN A 198 -33.88 -8.53 -1.39
N ILE A 199 -33.90 -7.62 -0.45
CA ILE A 199 -35.03 -7.44 0.48
C ILE A 199 -35.49 -5.99 0.49
N GLY A 200 -34.60 -5.05 0.24
CA GLY A 200 -34.80 -3.62 0.42
C GLY A 200 -34.60 -3.19 1.88
N VAL A 201 -34.13 -1.98 2.11
CA VAL A 201 -33.93 -1.38 3.44
C VAL A 201 -34.64 -0.02 3.49
#